data_0bc757a47a12bbc16bf046b6edb349e5
#
_entry.id   0bc757a47a12bbc16bf046b6edb349e5
#
_cell.length_a   1.000
_cell.length_b   1.000
_cell.length_c   1.000
_cell.angle_alpha   90.00
_cell.angle_beta   90.00
_cell.angle_gamma   90.00
#
_symmetry.space_group_name_H-M   'P 1'
#
loop_
_entity.id
_entity.type
_entity.pdbx_description
1 polymer ?
#
loop_
_entity_poly.entity_id
_entity_poly.type
_entity_poly.pdbx_seq_one_letter_code
_entity_poly.pdbx_strand_id
1 'polypeptide(L)'
;MKMIGIAAGYHRLFCHRAFEVIRPVKLIILWLGTIAGQGSAIAWCSIHRGYHHRYADTDKDLHSPKQGIIHSYILWMFKYTKISIMSTVNLQRDNDLVFAHKYYLPILWCSHAIVALISFKIWLFLMAIPALLTLHCFLIQTSLTHVGILGYRNFKLKDDSVNVWWLWPIILGECWHNNHHRFPRQQNFGVKWWELDPTAWIIKIIRKNIDKTQTIK
;
A
#
# COMPACT_ATOMS: atom_id res chain seq x y z
N MET A 1 11.24 0.50 -7.28
CA MET A 1 10.21 1.39 -7.89
C MET A 1 8.79 0.88 -7.66
N LYS A 2 8.44 -0.39 -7.94
CA LYS A 2 7.07 -0.92 -7.71
C LYS A 2 6.64 -0.85 -6.24
N MET A 3 7.56 -1.15 -5.30
CA MET A 3 7.32 -0.97 -3.86
C MET A 3 6.91 0.48 -3.52
N ILE A 4 7.51 1.48 -4.17
CA ILE A 4 7.13 2.90 -3.98
C ILE A 4 5.71 3.14 -4.52
N GLY A 5 5.36 2.55 -5.68
CA GLY A 5 4.00 2.63 -6.24
C GLY A 5 2.93 2.10 -5.28
N ILE A 6 3.25 1.06 -4.51
CA ILE A 6 2.33 0.50 -3.51
C ILE A 6 2.44 1.27 -2.18
N ALA A 7 3.63 1.34 -1.56
CA ALA A 7 3.81 1.92 -0.22
C ALA A 7 3.54 3.44 -0.19
N ALA A 8 4.21 4.23 -1.05
CA ALA A 8 3.96 5.66 -1.11
C ALA A 8 2.66 5.98 -1.87
N GLY A 9 2.39 5.28 -2.99
CA GLY A 9 1.24 5.54 -3.86
C GLY A 9 -0.07 4.98 -3.31
N TYR A 10 -0.30 3.70 -3.50
CA TYR A 10 -1.58 3.08 -3.14
C TYR A 10 -1.89 3.26 -1.67
N HIS A 11 -0.94 2.96 -0.79
CA HIS A 11 -1.13 2.98 0.65
C HIS A 11 -1.22 4.41 1.20
N ARG A 12 -0.15 5.22 1.11
CA ARG A 12 -0.09 6.51 1.83
C ARG A 12 -0.75 7.65 1.06
N LEU A 13 -0.57 7.74 -0.28
CA LEU A 13 -1.17 8.82 -1.07
C LEU A 13 -2.67 8.61 -1.30
N PHE A 14 -3.07 7.49 -1.93
CA PHE A 14 -4.46 7.29 -2.33
C PHE A 14 -5.33 6.75 -1.19
N CYS A 15 -4.85 5.76 -0.45
CA CYS A 15 -5.64 5.16 0.62
C CYS A 15 -5.75 6.10 1.82
N HIS A 16 -4.64 6.53 2.40
CA HIS A 16 -4.66 7.31 3.63
C HIS A 16 -4.64 8.83 3.45
N ARG A 17 -4.36 9.33 2.21
CA ARG A 17 -4.28 10.76 1.92
C ARG A 17 -3.30 11.47 2.87
N ALA A 18 -2.16 10.81 3.11
CA ALA A 18 -1.15 11.28 4.06
C ALA A 18 -0.36 12.50 3.53
N PHE A 19 -0.35 12.70 2.21
CA PHE A 19 0.33 13.82 1.54
C PHE A 19 -0.33 14.10 0.19
N GLU A 20 0.08 15.22 -0.43
CA GLU A 20 -0.34 15.62 -1.76
C GLU A 20 0.85 15.69 -2.70
N VAL A 21 0.60 15.51 -4.00
CA VAL A 21 1.58 15.64 -5.08
C VAL A 21 0.99 16.39 -6.25
N ILE A 22 1.84 16.92 -7.13
CA ILE A 22 1.39 17.45 -8.43
C ILE A 22 0.92 16.31 -9.35
N ARG A 23 0.00 16.60 -10.28
CA ARG A 23 -0.62 15.58 -11.13
C ARG A 23 0.37 14.71 -11.90
N PRO A 24 1.47 15.20 -12.51
CA PRO A 24 2.44 14.34 -13.18
C PRO A 24 3.03 13.27 -12.24
N VAL A 25 3.41 13.67 -11.02
CA VAL A 25 3.92 12.73 -9.99
C VAL A 25 2.84 11.73 -9.59
N LYS A 26 1.58 12.18 -9.42
CA LYS A 26 0.43 11.30 -9.15
C LYS A 26 0.30 10.21 -10.22
N LEU A 27 0.38 10.59 -11.51
CA LEU A 27 0.24 9.65 -12.61
C LEU A 27 1.40 8.64 -12.67
N ILE A 28 2.64 9.07 -12.42
CA ILE A 28 3.80 8.18 -12.36
C ILE A 28 3.62 7.15 -11.21
N ILE A 29 3.26 7.62 -10.03
CA ILE A 29 3.06 6.75 -8.86
C ILE A 29 1.89 5.79 -9.08
N LEU A 30 0.78 6.27 -9.67
CA LEU A 30 -0.38 5.44 -10.01
C LEU A 30 0.01 4.34 -11.00
N TRP A 31 0.77 4.68 -12.05
CA TRP A 31 1.28 3.72 -13.01
C TRP A 31 2.22 2.69 -12.35
N LEU A 32 3.18 3.13 -11.50
CA LEU A 32 4.08 2.24 -10.76
C LEU A 32 3.30 1.24 -9.87
N GLY A 33 2.23 1.69 -9.21
CA GLY A 33 1.35 0.82 -8.43
C GLY A 33 0.56 -0.14 -9.32
N THR A 34 0.06 0.32 -10.46
CA THR A 34 -0.68 -0.52 -11.43
C THR A 34 0.18 -1.65 -11.97
N ILE A 35 1.42 -1.36 -12.40
CA ILE A 35 2.34 -2.37 -12.92
C ILE A 35 2.96 -3.29 -11.85
N ALA A 36 2.68 -3.05 -10.57
CA ALA A 36 3.02 -3.98 -9.49
C ALA A 36 2.08 -5.20 -9.43
N GLY A 37 0.92 -5.16 -10.12
CA GLY A 37 0.06 -6.32 -10.29
C GLY A 37 -0.83 -6.66 -9.08
N GLN A 38 -1.06 -5.71 -8.14
CA GLN A 38 -1.85 -5.94 -6.91
C GLN A 38 -3.30 -5.41 -6.99
N GLY A 39 -3.86 -5.33 -8.20
CA GLY A 39 -5.16 -4.71 -8.45
C GLY A 39 -5.05 -3.20 -8.67
N SER A 40 -6.17 -2.56 -9.00
CA SER A 40 -6.22 -1.11 -9.16
C SER A 40 -6.17 -0.39 -7.81
N ALA A 41 -5.76 0.88 -7.81
CA ALA A 41 -5.71 1.70 -6.59
C ALA A 41 -7.07 1.74 -5.85
N ILE A 42 -8.20 1.81 -6.58
CA ILE A 42 -9.54 1.80 -5.97
C ILE A 42 -9.82 0.45 -5.29
N ALA A 43 -9.52 -0.66 -5.96
CA ALA A 43 -9.75 -1.99 -5.40
C ALA A 43 -8.85 -2.22 -4.17
N TRP A 44 -7.58 -1.88 -4.27
CA TRP A 44 -6.60 -1.99 -3.18
C TRP A 44 -7.02 -1.18 -1.94
N CYS A 45 -7.38 0.10 -2.14
CA CYS A 45 -7.85 0.96 -1.05
C CYS A 45 -9.18 0.49 -0.46
N SER A 46 -10.06 -0.12 -1.27
CA SER A 46 -11.30 -0.72 -0.78
C SER A 46 -11.02 -1.84 0.22
N ILE A 47 -10.08 -2.73 -0.09
CA ILE A 47 -9.67 -3.81 0.80
C ILE A 47 -9.04 -3.21 2.07
N HIS A 48 -8.08 -2.34 1.91
CA HIS A 48 -7.30 -1.81 3.03
C HIS A 48 -8.14 -0.94 3.98
N ARG A 49 -8.90 0.05 3.48
CA ARG A 49 -9.76 0.91 4.34
C ARG A 49 -11.08 0.27 4.70
N GLY A 50 -11.70 -0.43 3.74
CA GLY A 50 -13.08 -0.91 3.87
C GLY A 50 -13.17 -2.18 4.70
N TYR A 51 -12.14 -2.99 4.69
CA TYR A 51 -12.11 -4.27 5.39
C TYR A 51 -11.04 -4.29 6.48
N HIS A 52 -9.76 -4.08 6.13
CA HIS A 52 -8.67 -4.20 7.09
C HIS A 52 -8.73 -3.15 8.21
N HIS A 53 -8.54 -1.87 7.94
CA HIS A 53 -8.59 -0.86 9.01
C HIS A 53 -9.91 -0.80 9.77
N ARG A 54 -11.02 -1.11 9.09
CA ARG A 54 -12.34 -1.05 9.72
C ARG A 54 -12.62 -2.23 10.63
N TYR A 55 -12.09 -3.40 10.29
CA TYR A 55 -12.42 -4.67 10.92
C TYR A 55 -11.19 -5.49 11.32
N ALA A 56 -10.04 -4.82 11.49
CA ALA A 56 -8.78 -5.47 11.81
C ALA A 56 -8.94 -6.55 12.89
N ASP A 57 -8.39 -7.73 12.62
CA ASP A 57 -8.41 -8.89 13.52
C ASP A 57 -9.80 -9.44 13.87
N THR A 58 -10.78 -9.21 12.99
CA THR A 58 -12.10 -9.84 13.05
C THR A 58 -12.33 -10.75 11.84
N ASP A 59 -13.43 -11.52 11.85
CA ASP A 59 -13.82 -12.37 10.71
C ASP A 59 -14.14 -11.58 9.43
N LYS A 60 -14.38 -10.28 9.54
CA LYS A 60 -14.66 -9.38 8.42
C LYS A 60 -13.39 -8.81 7.78
N ASP A 61 -12.24 -8.93 8.44
CA ASP A 61 -10.95 -8.60 7.85
C ASP A 61 -10.51 -9.74 6.92
N LEU A 62 -10.42 -9.43 5.64
CA LEU A 62 -10.17 -10.44 4.59
C LEU A 62 -8.86 -11.19 4.76
N HIS A 63 -7.84 -10.56 5.32
CA HIS A 63 -6.51 -11.11 5.50
C HIS A 63 -6.06 -11.16 6.96
N SER A 64 -7.00 -11.27 7.90
CA SER A 64 -6.66 -11.44 9.31
C SER A 64 -5.92 -12.76 9.56
N PRO A 65 -4.76 -12.74 10.28
CA PRO A 65 -4.07 -13.97 10.68
C PRO A 65 -4.90 -14.84 11.64
N LYS A 66 -5.97 -14.34 12.24
CA LYS A 66 -6.92 -15.14 13.04
C LYS A 66 -7.65 -16.20 12.21
N GLN A 67 -7.75 -16.01 10.90
CA GLN A 67 -8.25 -17.02 9.97
C GLN A 67 -7.17 -18.03 9.54
N GLY A 68 -5.97 -17.94 10.11
CA GLY A 68 -4.80 -18.75 9.80
C GLY A 68 -3.74 -17.98 9.01
N ILE A 69 -2.48 -18.29 9.28
CA ILE A 69 -1.33 -17.59 8.69
C ILE A 69 -1.27 -17.75 7.16
N ILE A 70 -1.52 -18.95 6.66
CA ILE A 70 -1.54 -19.23 5.21
C ILE A 70 -2.71 -18.49 4.54
N HIS A 71 -3.87 -18.42 5.23
CA HIS A 71 -5.00 -17.64 4.77
C HIS A 71 -4.62 -16.16 4.65
N SER A 72 -4.10 -15.57 5.71
CA SER A 72 -3.68 -14.17 5.75
C SER A 72 -2.58 -13.86 4.74
N TYR A 73 -1.65 -14.79 4.53
CA TYR A 73 -0.57 -14.61 3.57
C TYR A 73 -1.05 -14.62 2.12
N ILE A 74 -1.87 -15.60 1.71
CA ILE A 74 -2.17 -15.76 0.28
C ILE A 74 -3.60 -16.20 -0.05
N LEU A 75 -4.25 -17.07 0.76
CA LEU A 75 -5.50 -17.69 0.34
C LEU A 75 -6.67 -16.70 0.24
N TRP A 76 -6.63 -15.61 1.00
CA TRP A 76 -7.66 -14.56 0.93
C TRP A 76 -7.77 -13.93 -0.47
N MET A 77 -6.69 -13.90 -1.25
CA MET A 77 -6.67 -13.33 -2.60
C MET A 77 -7.56 -14.08 -3.60
N PHE A 78 -7.84 -15.36 -3.34
CA PHE A 78 -8.70 -16.21 -4.17
C PHE A 78 -10.18 -16.11 -3.79
N LYS A 79 -10.51 -15.37 -2.73
CA LYS A 79 -11.89 -15.10 -2.35
C LYS A 79 -12.40 -13.86 -3.08
N TYR A 80 -13.57 -13.98 -3.72
CA TYR A 80 -14.21 -12.82 -4.34
C TYR A 80 -14.58 -11.78 -3.28
N THR A 81 -14.16 -10.55 -3.51
CA THR A 81 -14.43 -9.42 -2.60
C THR A 81 -15.07 -8.28 -3.34
N LYS A 82 -16.22 -7.81 -2.86
CA LYS A 82 -16.87 -6.63 -3.40
C LYS A 82 -16.12 -5.36 -3.02
N ILE A 83 -15.99 -4.44 -3.98
CA ILE A 83 -15.43 -3.11 -3.70
C ILE A 83 -16.37 -2.37 -2.74
N SER A 84 -15.83 -1.91 -1.62
CA SER A 84 -16.55 -1.05 -0.68
C SER A 84 -16.67 0.36 -1.25
N ILE A 85 -17.81 0.67 -1.84
CA ILE A 85 -18.09 1.99 -2.43
C ILE A 85 -17.88 3.10 -1.40
N MET A 86 -18.43 2.93 -0.19
CA MET A 86 -18.33 3.95 0.88
C MET A 86 -16.88 4.25 1.29
N SER A 87 -16.01 3.25 1.31
CA SER A 87 -14.59 3.46 1.66
C SER A 87 -13.79 4.12 0.56
N THR A 88 -14.32 4.19 -0.67
CA THR A 88 -13.61 4.67 -1.87
C THR A 88 -14.26 5.85 -2.57
N VAL A 89 -15.32 6.47 -2.01
CA VAL A 89 -16.06 7.61 -2.62
C VAL A 89 -15.13 8.72 -3.12
N ASN A 90 -14.11 9.08 -2.32
CA ASN A 90 -13.17 10.12 -2.70
C ASN A 90 -12.30 9.73 -3.90
N LEU A 91 -11.97 8.44 -4.06
CA LEU A 91 -11.18 7.93 -5.17
C LEU A 91 -12.02 7.83 -6.44
N GLN A 92 -13.30 7.52 -6.31
CA GLN A 92 -14.24 7.44 -7.43
C GLN A 92 -14.60 8.81 -8.02
N ARG A 93 -14.24 9.91 -7.36
CA ARG A 93 -14.34 11.29 -7.87
C ARG A 93 -13.09 11.76 -8.61
N ASP A 94 -12.02 10.99 -8.58
CA ASP A 94 -10.76 11.29 -9.28
C ASP A 94 -10.73 10.57 -10.63
N ASN A 95 -10.86 11.33 -11.73
CA ASN A 95 -10.92 10.78 -13.08
C ASN A 95 -9.67 9.96 -13.44
N ASP A 96 -8.49 10.31 -12.95
CA ASP A 96 -7.25 9.56 -13.22
C ASP A 96 -7.32 8.16 -12.55
N LEU A 97 -7.84 8.10 -11.32
CA LEU A 97 -8.01 6.83 -10.60
C LEU A 97 -9.12 5.96 -11.18
N VAL A 98 -10.24 6.57 -11.59
CA VAL A 98 -11.34 5.88 -12.27
C VAL A 98 -10.87 5.31 -13.60
N PHE A 99 -10.13 6.08 -14.40
CA PHE A 99 -9.54 5.61 -15.65
C PHE A 99 -8.60 4.42 -15.41
N ALA A 100 -7.65 4.54 -14.46
CA ALA A 100 -6.73 3.46 -14.13
C ALA A 100 -7.44 2.22 -13.55
N HIS A 101 -8.56 2.39 -12.87
CA HIS A 101 -9.39 1.28 -12.40
C HIS A 101 -10.08 0.55 -13.55
N LYS A 102 -10.74 1.31 -14.44
CA LYS A 102 -11.44 0.76 -15.60
C LYS A 102 -10.50 0.02 -16.55
N TYR A 103 -9.32 0.58 -16.79
CA TYR A 103 -8.33 0.04 -17.73
C TYR A 103 -7.16 -0.64 -17.03
N TYR A 104 -7.36 -1.16 -15.82
CA TYR A 104 -6.30 -1.78 -15.02
C TYR A 104 -5.55 -2.89 -15.78
N LEU A 105 -6.27 -3.88 -16.31
CA LEU A 105 -5.67 -5.00 -17.03
C LEU A 105 -4.96 -4.57 -18.32
N PRO A 106 -5.56 -3.75 -19.20
CA PRO A 106 -4.86 -3.19 -20.33
C PRO A 106 -3.57 -2.44 -19.96
N ILE A 107 -3.60 -1.55 -18.99
CA ILE A 107 -2.41 -0.80 -18.56
C ILE A 107 -1.33 -1.75 -18.04
N LEU A 108 -1.69 -2.72 -17.20
CA LEU A 108 -0.78 -3.72 -16.65
C LEU A 108 -0.12 -4.52 -17.79
N TRP A 109 -0.93 -5.18 -18.60
CA TRP A 109 -0.42 -6.11 -19.62
C TRP A 109 0.30 -5.41 -20.75
N CYS A 110 -0.20 -4.27 -21.25
CA CYS A 110 0.50 -3.50 -22.27
C CYS A 110 1.86 -3.00 -21.76
N SER A 111 1.94 -2.48 -20.53
CA SER A 111 3.21 -2.06 -19.96
C SER A 111 4.23 -3.20 -19.86
N HIS A 112 3.78 -4.38 -19.40
CA HIS A 112 4.64 -5.56 -19.33
C HIS A 112 5.03 -6.07 -20.73
N ALA A 113 4.09 -6.14 -21.67
CA ALA A 113 4.31 -6.62 -23.03
C ALA A 113 5.31 -5.73 -23.80
N ILE A 114 5.15 -4.40 -23.73
CA ILE A 114 6.07 -3.46 -24.40
C ILE A 114 7.51 -3.70 -23.94
N VAL A 115 7.73 -3.81 -22.63
CA VAL A 115 9.09 -4.04 -22.11
C VAL A 115 9.61 -5.43 -22.47
N ALA A 116 8.75 -6.46 -22.46
CA ALA A 116 9.13 -7.82 -22.85
C ALA A 116 9.52 -7.91 -24.34
N LEU A 117 8.81 -7.19 -25.23
CA LEU A 117 9.12 -7.10 -26.66
C LEU A 117 10.44 -6.38 -26.94
N ILE A 118 10.79 -5.36 -26.14
CA ILE A 118 12.08 -4.69 -26.24
C ILE A 118 13.21 -5.62 -25.78
N SER A 119 13.04 -6.28 -24.63
CA SER A 119 13.99 -7.25 -24.11
C SER A 119 13.34 -8.09 -23.01
N PHE A 120 13.28 -9.41 -23.23
CA PHE A 120 12.80 -10.36 -22.23
C PHE A 120 13.63 -10.27 -20.92
N LYS A 121 14.95 -10.10 -21.02
CA LYS A 121 15.83 -9.95 -19.87
C LYS A 121 15.49 -8.68 -19.06
N ILE A 122 15.29 -7.55 -19.73
CA ILE A 122 14.88 -6.30 -19.06
C ILE A 122 13.51 -6.47 -18.41
N TRP A 123 12.55 -7.07 -19.12
CA TRP A 123 11.24 -7.35 -18.57
C TRP A 123 11.32 -8.23 -17.31
N LEU A 124 12.09 -9.31 -17.36
CA LEU A 124 12.23 -10.24 -16.25
C LEU A 124 12.76 -9.53 -14.99
N PHE A 125 13.87 -8.76 -15.10
CA PHE A 125 14.54 -8.17 -13.96
C PHE A 125 13.96 -6.81 -13.53
N LEU A 126 13.32 -6.03 -14.39
CA LEU A 126 12.75 -4.73 -14.06
C LEU A 126 11.22 -4.75 -13.88
N MET A 127 10.54 -5.76 -14.40
CA MET A 127 9.08 -5.83 -14.34
C MET A 127 8.60 -7.05 -13.54
N ALA A 128 8.87 -8.27 -13.98
CA ALA A 128 8.28 -9.49 -13.43
C ALA A 128 8.78 -9.80 -12.02
N ILE A 129 10.09 -9.95 -11.82
CA ILE A 129 10.69 -10.23 -10.52
C ILE A 129 10.36 -9.13 -9.49
N PRO A 130 10.53 -7.82 -9.78
CA PRO A 130 10.16 -6.79 -8.83
C PRO A 130 8.66 -6.73 -8.50
N ALA A 131 7.77 -7.08 -9.43
CA ALA A 131 6.34 -7.18 -9.15
C ALA A 131 6.06 -8.32 -8.15
N LEU A 132 6.62 -9.50 -8.42
CA LEU A 132 6.48 -10.66 -7.55
C LEU A 132 7.05 -10.40 -6.15
N LEU A 133 8.26 -9.85 -6.05
CA LEU A 133 8.86 -9.49 -4.77
C LEU A 133 8.02 -8.46 -4.00
N THR A 134 7.52 -7.43 -4.70
CA THR A 134 6.65 -6.41 -4.06
C THR A 134 5.36 -7.04 -3.54
N LEU A 135 4.74 -7.95 -4.29
CA LEU A 135 3.57 -8.69 -3.85
C LEU A 135 3.88 -9.46 -2.56
N HIS A 136 4.94 -10.27 -2.55
CA HIS A 136 5.30 -11.06 -1.37
C HIS A 136 5.67 -10.20 -0.17
N CYS A 137 6.34 -9.06 -0.35
CA CYS A 137 6.59 -8.10 0.73
C CYS A 137 5.30 -7.65 1.41
N PHE A 138 4.26 -7.32 0.64
CA PHE A 138 2.96 -6.92 1.21
C PHE A 138 2.20 -8.08 1.82
N LEU A 139 2.24 -9.27 1.22
CA LEU A 139 1.63 -10.48 1.81
C LEU A 139 2.29 -10.87 3.14
N ILE A 140 3.61 -10.76 3.23
CA ILE A 140 4.36 -10.96 4.48
C ILE A 140 3.97 -9.90 5.52
N GLN A 141 3.93 -8.64 5.10
CA GLN A 141 3.53 -7.54 5.98
C GLN A 141 2.15 -7.80 6.57
N THR A 142 1.12 -7.98 5.75
CA THR A 142 -0.27 -8.15 6.22
C THR A 142 -0.43 -9.37 7.13
N SER A 143 0.35 -10.43 6.90
CA SER A 143 0.29 -11.64 7.72
C SER A 143 1.00 -11.49 9.06
N LEU A 144 2.20 -10.91 9.08
CA LEU A 144 3.06 -10.94 10.27
C LEU A 144 2.87 -9.74 11.19
N THR A 145 2.42 -8.60 10.67
CA THR A 145 2.26 -7.39 11.49
C THR A 145 1.02 -7.39 12.38
N HIS A 146 0.22 -8.45 12.34
CA HIS A 146 -0.89 -8.71 13.27
C HIS A 146 -0.66 -9.96 14.13
N VAL A 147 0.58 -10.46 14.21
CA VAL A 147 0.97 -11.58 15.09
C VAL A 147 1.79 -11.03 16.25
N GLY A 148 1.16 -10.89 17.41
CA GLY A 148 1.68 -10.16 18.58
C GLY A 148 3.07 -10.55 19.05
N ILE A 149 3.45 -11.84 18.96
CA ILE A 149 4.76 -12.35 19.38
C ILE A 149 5.93 -11.95 18.45
N LEU A 150 5.63 -11.46 17.24
CA LEU A 150 6.66 -11.14 16.23
C LEU A 150 7.19 -9.71 16.33
N GLY A 151 6.56 -8.86 17.14
CA GLY A 151 6.92 -7.47 17.23
C GLY A 151 6.55 -6.83 18.56
N TYR A 152 6.58 -5.52 18.61
CA TYR A 152 6.22 -4.73 19.79
C TYR A 152 5.16 -3.67 19.42
N ARG A 153 4.54 -3.08 20.45
CA ARG A 153 3.55 -2.02 20.31
C ARG A 153 4.05 -0.72 20.96
N ASN A 154 3.95 0.38 20.23
CA ASN A 154 4.08 1.71 20.79
C ASN A 154 2.74 2.21 21.36
N PHE A 155 1.63 1.71 20.81
CA PHE A 155 0.28 2.13 21.17
C PHE A 155 -0.61 0.93 21.48
N LYS A 156 -1.40 1.05 22.54
CA LYS A 156 -2.46 0.08 22.85
C LYS A 156 -3.66 0.37 21.96
N LEU A 157 -3.95 -0.52 21.03
CA LEU A 157 -5.08 -0.45 20.10
C LEU A 157 -6.04 -1.60 20.35
N LYS A 158 -7.21 -1.55 19.71
CA LYS A 158 -8.21 -2.63 19.75
C LYS A 158 -7.81 -3.83 18.91
N ASP A 159 -7.04 -3.59 17.86
CA ASP A 159 -6.48 -4.61 16.98
C ASP A 159 -5.14 -5.17 17.51
N ASP A 160 -4.65 -6.22 16.87
CA ASP A 160 -3.44 -6.93 17.26
C ASP A 160 -2.18 -6.46 16.50
N SER A 161 -2.25 -5.28 15.85
CA SER A 161 -1.13 -4.73 15.09
C SER A 161 0.12 -4.53 15.95
N VAL A 162 1.27 -4.88 15.39
CA VAL A 162 2.60 -4.76 16.02
C VAL A 162 3.61 -4.16 15.05
N ASN A 163 4.64 -3.53 15.60
CA ASN A 163 5.80 -3.07 14.87
C ASN A 163 6.81 -4.22 14.76
N VAL A 164 7.00 -4.76 13.56
CA VAL A 164 7.89 -5.91 13.30
C VAL A 164 9.23 -5.40 12.79
N TRP A 165 10.09 -4.92 13.68
CA TRP A 165 11.30 -4.17 13.40
C TRP A 165 12.28 -4.87 12.43
N TRP A 166 12.41 -6.16 12.47
CA TRP A 166 13.31 -6.92 11.61
C TRP A 166 12.87 -7.02 10.14
N LEU A 167 11.63 -6.62 9.82
CA LEU A 167 11.14 -6.52 8.44
C LEU A 167 11.50 -5.20 7.76
N TRP A 168 12.01 -4.19 8.48
CA TRP A 168 12.21 -2.86 7.89
C TRP A 168 13.09 -2.82 6.63
N PRO A 169 14.16 -3.63 6.49
CA PRO A 169 14.98 -3.61 5.28
C PRO A 169 14.25 -4.13 4.04
N ILE A 170 13.23 -4.97 4.26
CA ILE A 170 12.48 -5.64 3.19
C ILE A 170 11.29 -4.80 2.74
N ILE A 171 10.55 -4.19 3.68
CA ILE A 171 9.28 -3.52 3.42
C ILE A 171 9.30 -2.00 3.64
N LEU A 172 10.50 -1.42 3.72
CA LEU A 172 10.77 0.02 3.64
C LEU A 172 9.92 0.91 4.57
N GLY A 173 9.73 0.49 5.83
CA GLY A 173 8.99 1.25 6.84
C GLY A 173 7.53 0.85 7.01
N GLU A 174 6.96 0.01 6.15
CA GLU A 174 5.61 -0.54 6.32
C GLU A 174 5.49 -1.49 7.53
N CYS A 175 6.63 -1.91 8.11
CA CYS A 175 6.74 -2.73 9.31
C CYS A 175 6.33 -2.01 10.61
N TRP A 176 6.30 -0.67 10.61
CA TRP A 176 5.83 0.12 11.76
C TRP A 176 4.31 0.16 11.82
N HIS A 177 3.70 -1.01 11.81
CA HIS A 177 2.28 -1.20 11.53
C HIS A 177 1.36 -0.80 12.69
N ASN A 178 1.79 -1.00 13.94
CA ASN A 178 1.06 -0.49 15.11
C ASN A 178 1.04 1.05 15.13
N ASN A 179 2.15 1.69 14.74
CA ASN A 179 2.20 3.14 14.59
C ASN A 179 1.25 3.62 13.49
N HIS A 180 1.25 2.89 12.35
CA HIS A 180 0.39 3.17 11.22
C HIS A 180 -1.10 3.03 11.58
N HIS A 181 -1.50 1.97 12.26
CA HIS A 181 -2.88 1.79 12.73
C HIS A 181 -3.32 2.89 13.70
N ARG A 182 -2.40 3.42 14.51
CA ARG A 182 -2.67 4.57 15.39
C ARG A 182 -2.83 5.87 14.63
N PHE A 183 -1.98 6.10 13.63
CA PHE A 183 -1.91 7.35 12.89
C PHE A 183 -1.88 7.12 11.36
N PRO A 184 -2.97 6.61 10.76
CA PRO A 184 -2.96 6.16 9.36
C PRO A 184 -2.69 7.28 8.33
N ARG A 185 -2.91 8.55 8.71
CA ARG A 185 -2.66 9.71 7.84
C ARG A 185 -1.26 10.31 7.98
N GLN A 186 -0.39 9.73 8.78
CA GLN A 186 0.99 10.22 8.86
C GLN A 186 1.80 9.76 7.64
N GLN A 187 2.70 10.63 7.20
CA GLN A 187 3.62 10.33 6.08
C GLN A 187 4.76 9.41 6.53
N ASN A 188 5.18 9.54 7.79
CA ASN A 188 6.23 8.74 8.42
C ASN A 188 5.59 7.83 9.46
N PHE A 189 5.77 6.53 9.32
CA PHE A 189 5.26 5.56 10.27
C PHE A 189 6.22 5.33 11.45
N GLY A 190 7.49 5.74 11.32
CA GLY A 190 8.43 5.72 12.45
C GLY A 190 8.08 6.79 13.49
N VAL A 191 8.00 6.39 14.75
CA VAL A 191 7.75 7.27 15.91
C VAL A 191 9.03 7.46 16.71
N LYS A 192 9.78 6.37 16.94
CA LYS A 192 11.08 6.42 17.62
C LYS A 192 12.19 6.76 16.62
N TRP A 193 13.27 7.36 17.08
CA TRP A 193 14.39 7.80 16.23
C TRP A 193 15.03 6.67 15.38
N TRP A 194 14.96 5.44 15.86
CA TRP A 194 15.49 4.25 15.17
C TRP A 194 14.48 3.52 14.28
N GLU A 195 13.21 3.93 14.33
CA GLU A 195 12.15 3.40 13.47
C GLU A 195 12.27 4.05 12.07
N LEU A 196 13.26 3.60 11.30
CA LEU A 196 13.56 4.16 9.99
C LEU A 196 12.44 3.88 8.99
N ASP A 197 12.05 4.89 8.23
CA ASP A 197 11.00 4.79 7.21
C ASP A 197 11.50 5.36 5.87
N PRO A 198 12.17 4.55 5.04
CA PRO A 198 12.65 4.98 3.72
C PRO A 198 11.54 5.47 2.79
N THR A 199 10.32 4.92 2.90
CA THR A 199 9.17 5.41 2.14
C THR A 199 8.86 6.87 2.49
N ALA A 200 8.93 7.23 3.76
CA ALA A 200 8.73 8.63 4.19
C ALA A 200 9.81 9.58 3.65
N TRP A 201 11.04 9.12 3.50
CA TRP A 201 12.11 9.94 2.88
C TRP A 201 11.81 10.23 1.41
N ILE A 202 11.32 9.24 0.66
CA ILE A 202 10.89 9.44 -0.73
C ILE A 202 9.69 10.39 -0.80
N ILE A 203 8.69 10.21 0.08
CA ILE A 203 7.54 11.11 0.16
C ILE A 203 7.97 12.55 0.40
N LYS A 204 8.95 12.79 1.29
CA LYS A 204 9.48 14.13 1.56
C LYS A 204 10.02 14.82 0.31
N ILE A 205 10.57 14.06 -0.65
CA ILE A 205 11.10 14.58 -1.92
C ILE A 205 9.98 14.90 -2.91
N ILE A 206 8.98 14.03 -3.02
CA ILE A 206 7.96 14.10 -4.07
C ILE A 206 6.68 14.84 -3.68
N ARG A 207 6.44 15.06 -2.37
CA ARG A 207 5.25 15.75 -1.90
C ARG A 207 5.21 17.21 -2.35
N LYS A 208 4.01 17.72 -2.59
CA LYS A 208 3.79 19.15 -2.80
C LYS A 208 4.10 19.88 -1.49
N ASN A 209 4.94 20.92 -1.57
CA ASN A 209 5.12 21.83 -0.44
C ASN A 209 3.83 22.64 -0.29
N ILE A 210 3.06 22.34 0.75
CA ILE A 210 1.90 23.17 1.11
C ILE A 210 2.47 24.37 1.83
N ASP A 211 2.40 25.52 1.17
CA ASP A 211 2.77 26.80 1.77
C ASP A 211 1.85 27.03 2.99
N LYS A 212 2.43 27.11 4.18
CA LYS A 212 1.67 27.25 5.45
C LYS A 212 0.84 28.52 5.53
N THR A 213 0.99 29.43 4.56
CA THR A 213 0.25 30.69 4.48
C THR A 213 -1.20 30.55 4.04
N GLN A 214 -1.63 29.37 3.52
CA GLN A 214 -3.01 29.14 3.08
C GLN A 214 -3.91 28.44 4.13
N THR A 215 -3.42 28.17 5.33
CA THR A 215 -4.18 27.46 6.37
C THR A 215 -4.92 28.39 7.33
N ILE A 216 -4.98 29.70 7.04
CA ILE A 216 -5.76 30.69 7.81
C ILE A 216 -6.78 31.33 6.85
N LYS A 217 -7.87 30.61 6.60
CA LYS A 217 -9.15 31.20 6.18
C LYS A 217 -10.29 30.31 6.67
#